data_09f2d63f87581e723dc8df965c0664e5
#
_entry.id   09f2d63f87581e723dc8df965c0664e5
#
_cell.length_a   1.000
_cell.length_b   1.000
_cell.length_c   1.000
_cell.angle_alpha   90.00
_cell.angle_beta   90.00
_cell.angle_gamma   90.00
#
_symmetry.space_group_name_H-M   'P 1'
#
loop_
_entity.id
_entity.type
_entity.pdbx_description
1 polymer ?
#
loop_
_entity_poly.entity_id
_entity_poly.type
_entity_poly.pdbx_seq_one_letter_code
_entity_poly.pdbx_strand_id
1 'polypeptide(L)'
;MILRLILIFFLFCNASFARIIEEIIKVPVSATNSIYANNPKFEQEITVTIWRDDSIKKAPYLLFNHGRAGTDQERASFGRSSYKGNSEYYISKGFVVILPTRIGYGVSGGPDAESPGRSCQNHNYTEMIKVAVDQSKQVLNHVFDFSYIDRSKGIVVGVSVGGFTSMGLSAENIPGLKGAINFSGGSGGDPVKKPGNPCNEFAVKETFAKYGAGNKVPTLWLYSVNDQFWGEQFPKDWFAAFQKAGGKGQFISLPAFKDDGHLIYVGNRNAWKNDFEKFIKEIGF
;
A
#
# COMPACT_ATOMS: atom_id res chain seq x y z
N MET A 1 -29.01 57.89 -38.40
CA MET A 1 -29.48 56.72 -37.68
C MET A 1 -28.33 55.72 -37.67
N ILE A 2 -27.55 55.61 -36.57
CA ILE A 2 -26.31 54.79 -36.46
C ILE A 2 -26.69 53.50 -35.74
N LEU A 3 -26.63 52.39 -36.49
CA LEU A 3 -26.90 51.04 -35.96
C LEU A 3 -25.66 50.56 -35.21
N ARG A 4 -25.73 50.47 -33.87
CA ARG A 4 -24.67 49.87 -33.05
C ARG A 4 -24.85 48.35 -33.08
N LEU A 5 -23.89 47.65 -33.70
CA LEU A 5 -23.76 46.18 -33.64
C LEU A 5 -23.17 45.81 -32.26
N ILE A 6 -23.97 45.16 -31.42
CA ILE A 6 -23.48 44.54 -30.16
C ILE A 6 -22.95 43.16 -30.49
N LEU A 7 -21.63 43.00 -30.43
CA LEU A 7 -20.94 41.69 -30.56
C LEU A 7 -21.03 40.97 -29.21
N ILE A 8 -21.89 39.97 -29.11
CA ILE A 8 -21.95 39.09 -27.91
C ILE A 8 -20.88 38.01 -28.05
N PHE A 9 -19.81 38.15 -27.27
CA PHE A 9 -18.79 37.09 -27.11
C PHE A 9 -19.35 36.00 -26.21
N PHE A 10 -19.73 34.84 -26.79
CA PHE A 10 -19.97 33.63 -26.02
C PHE A 10 -18.63 33.06 -25.57
N LEU A 11 -18.27 33.26 -24.31
CA LEU A 11 -17.22 32.50 -23.62
C LEU A 11 -17.72 31.06 -23.45
N PHE A 12 -17.34 30.18 -24.35
CA PHE A 12 -17.47 28.76 -24.12
C PHE A 12 -16.53 28.37 -22.98
N CYS A 13 -17.05 28.32 -21.75
CA CYS A 13 -16.38 27.67 -20.64
C CYS A 13 -16.33 26.17 -20.95
N ASN A 14 -15.20 25.68 -21.47
CA ASN A 14 -14.94 24.23 -21.57
C ASN A 14 -14.86 23.70 -20.15
N ALA A 15 -15.97 23.31 -19.56
CA ALA A 15 -15.99 22.51 -18.36
C ALA A 15 -15.34 21.17 -18.71
N SER A 16 -14.07 20.99 -18.40
CA SER A 16 -13.40 19.72 -18.46
C SER A 16 -14.02 18.85 -17.36
N PHE A 17 -14.89 17.93 -17.76
CA PHE A 17 -15.41 16.94 -16.82
C PHE A 17 -14.27 16.01 -16.43
N ALA A 18 -14.02 15.91 -15.12
CA ALA A 18 -13.08 14.96 -14.56
C ALA A 18 -13.40 13.55 -15.08
N ARG A 19 -12.46 12.90 -15.73
CA ARG A 19 -12.59 11.52 -16.21
C ARG A 19 -11.55 10.66 -15.51
N ILE A 20 -12.05 9.67 -14.76
CA ILE A 20 -11.17 8.68 -14.14
C ILE A 20 -10.64 7.76 -15.24
N ILE A 21 -9.31 7.71 -15.34
CA ILE A 21 -8.58 6.85 -16.28
C ILE A 21 -7.92 5.71 -15.51
N GLU A 22 -8.03 4.51 -16.07
CA GLU A 22 -7.25 3.34 -15.67
C GLU A 22 -6.18 3.07 -16.74
N GLU A 23 -4.93 3.11 -16.36
CA GLU A 23 -3.79 2.72 -17.19
C GLU A 23 -3.19 1.42 -16.64
N ILE A 24 -2.77 0.52 -17.54
CA ILE A 24 -2.10 -0.72 -17.20
C ILE A 24 -0.76 -0.73 -17.91
N ILE A 25 0.31 -0.76 -17.11
CA ILE A 25 1.68 -0.76 -17.65
C ILE A 25 2.45 -1.99 -17.18
N LYS A 26 3.56 -2.27 -17.86
CA LYS A 26 4.56 -3.24 -17.45
C LYS A 26 5.80 -2.51 -16.94
N VAL A 27 6.28 -2.92 -15.77
CA VAL A 27 7.47 -2.32 -15.14
C VAL A 27 8.48 -3.43 -14.86
N PRO A 28 9.70 -3.34 -15.38
CA PRO A 28 10.75 -4.28 -15.04
C PRO A 28 11.16 -4.09 -13.57
N VAL A 29 11.20 -5.19 -12.83
CA VAL A 29 11.62 -5.19 -11.44
C VAL A 29 12.55 -6.37 -11.18
N SER A 30 13.38 -6.22 -10.15
CA SER A 30 14.22 -7.29 -9.64
C SER A 30 14.19 -7.32 -8.12
N ALA A 31 14.30 -8.50 -7.54
CA ALA A 31 14.39 -8.68 -6.10
C ALA A 31 15.27 -9.89 -5.78
N THR A 32 15.89 -9.88 -4.62
CA THR A 32 16.61 -11.03 -4.06
C THR A 32 15.99 -11.42 -2.74
N ASN A 33 15.90 -12.72 -2.47
CA ASN A 33 15.43 -13.21 -1.19
C ASN A 33 16.44 -14.23 -0.65
N SER A 34 17.17 -13.85 0.39
CA SER A 34 18.24 -14.64 1.01
C SER A 34 17.76 -15.90 1.75
N ILE A 35 16.44 -16.08 1.88
CA ILE A 35 15.84 -17.28 2.48
C ILE A 35 15.98 -18.48 1.55
N TYR A 36 16.02 -18.26 0.24
CA TYR A 36 16.24 -19.30 -0.73
C TYR A 36 17.71 -19.72 -0.81
N ALA A 37 17.96 -21.00 -0.97
CA ALA A 37 19.30 -21.49 -1.27
C ALA A 37 19.84 -20.76 -2.50
N ASN A 38 21.10 -20.32 -2.44
CA ASN A 38 21.79 -19.57 -3.50
C ASN A 38 21.28 -18.14 -3.73
N ASN A 39 20.43 -17.59 -2.85
CA ASN A 39 19.96 -16.21 -2.91
C ASN A 39 19.55 -15.76 -4.34
N PRO A 40 18.56 -16.44 -4.95
CA PRO A 40 18.23 -16.21 -6.36
C PRO A 40 17.76 -14.78 -6.58
N LYS A 41 18.17 -14.21 -7.71
CA LYS A 41 17.64 -12.97 -8.21
C LYS A 41 16.38 -13.26 -9.04
N PHE A 42 15.26 -12.69 -8.63
CA PHE A 42 14.01 -12.72 -9.37
C PHE A 42 13.96 -11.47 -10.26
N GLU A 43 13.83 -11.64 -11.56
CA GLU A 43 13.77 -10.55 -12.54
C GLU A 43 12.62 -10.80 -13.49
N GLN A 44 11.69 -9.84 -13.57
CA GLN A 44 10.61 -9.89 -14.56
C GLN A 44 9.88 -8.55 -14.67
N GLU A 45 9.05 -8.42 -15.69
CA GLU A 45 8.08 -7.33 -15.79
C GLU A 45 6.84 -7.65 -14.97
N ILE A 46 6.48 -6.76 -14.04
CA ILE A 46 5.24 -6.85 -13.29
C ILE A 46 4.18 -5.91 -13.87
N THR A 47 2.93 -6.27 -13.67
CA THR A 47 1.80 -5.41 -14.03
C THR A 47 1.56 -4.37 -12.97
N VAL A 48 1.49 -3.11 -13.38
CA VAL A 48 1.14 -1.98 -12.50
C VAL A 48 -0.14 -1.33 -13.03
N THR A 49 -1.14 -1.20 -12.16
CA THR A 49 -2.36 -0.44 -12.45
C THR A 49 -2.18 0.97 -11.95
N ILE A 50 -2.52 1.96 -12.77
CA ILE A 50 -2.52 3.37 -12.39
C ILE A 50 -3.92 3.91 -12.59
N TRP A 51 -4.49 4.50 -11.53
CA TRP A 51 -5.74 5.22 -11.58
C TRP A 51 -5.52 6.70 -11.37
N ARG A 52 -6.09 7.55 -12.21
CA ARG A 52 -5.96 9.01 -12.10
C ARG A 52 -7.16 9.76 -12.65
N ASP A 53 -7.30 11.01 -12.24
CA ASP A 53 -8.17 12.00 -12.85
C ASP A 53 -7.39 12.72 -13.97
N ASP A 54 -7.86 12.64 -15.21
CA ASP A 54 -7.18 13.26 -16.37
C ASP A 54 -7.31 14.79 -16.43
N SER A 55 -8.20 15.38 -15.65
CA SER A 55 -8.30 16.82 -15.50
C SER A 55 -7.17 17.43 -14.65
N ILE A 56 -6.52 16.61 -13.82
CA ILE A 56 -5.41 17.03 -12.95
C ILE A 56 -4.07 16.79 -13.68
N LYS A 57 -3.45 17.89 -14.12
CA LYS A 57 -2.20 17.82 -14.91
C LYS A 57 -1.03 17.20 -14.13
N LYS A 58 -0.97 17.40 -12.83
CA LYS A 58 0.08 16.87 -11.96
C LYS A 58 -0.46 16.67 -10.55
N ALA A 59 -0.48 15.42 -10.09
CA ALA A 59 -1.06 15.03 -8.81
C ALA A 59 -0.06 14.30 -7.91
N PRO A 60 -0.20 14.42 -6.57
CA PRO A 60 0.57 13.64 -5.62
C PRO A 60 0.34 12.13 -5.83
N TYR A 61 1.37 11.33 -5.58
CA TYR A 61 1.27 9.88 -5.71
C TYR A 61 0.74 9.21 -4.44
N LEU A 62 -0.02 8.13 -4.63
CA LEU A 62 -0.34 7.14 -3.62
C LEU A 62 0.08 5.77 -4.15
N LEU A 63 1.14 5.18 -3.58
CA LEU A 63 1.51 3.80 -3.89
C LEU A 63 0.74 2.86 -2.96
N PHE A 64 -0.04 1.94 -3.53
CA PHE A 64 -0.81 0.97 -2.78
C PHE A 64 -0.20 -0.43 -2.87
N ASN A 65 0.12 -1.01 -1.71
CA ASN A 65 0.67 -2.35 -1.58
C ASN A 65 -0.43 -3.36 -1.20
N HIS A 66 -0.65 -4.38 -2.05
CA HIS A 66 -1.62 -5.44 -1.78
C HIS A 66 -1.15 -6.42 -0.70
N GLY A 67 -2.07 -7.17 -0.11
CA GLY A 67 -1.79 -8.24 0.85
C GLY A 67 -1.10 -9.45 0.20
N ARG A 68 -0.85 -10.49 1.00
CA ARG A 68 -0.34 -11.78 0.55
C ARG A 68 -1.45 -12.82 0.53
N ALA A 69 -1.52 -13.60 -0.54
CA ALA A 69 -2.30 -14.83 -0.60
C ALA A 69 -1.48 -15.99 -0.01
N GLY A 70 -2.14 -16.88 0.72
CA GLY A 70 -1.49 -17.91 1.53
C GLY A 70 -0.90 -19.06 0.72
N THR A 71 -1.58 -19.46 -0.34
CA THR A 71 -1.22 -20.63 -1.16
C THR A 71 -0.77 -20.22 -2.57
N ASP A 72 -0.07 -21.14 -3.27
CA ASP A 72 0.35 -20.93 -4.66
C ASP A 72 -0.87 -20.73 -5.58
N GLN A 73 -1.94 -21.49 -5.34
CA GLN A 73 -3.18 -21.38 -6.13
C GLN A 73 -3.85 -20.03 -5.93
N GLU A 74 -3.94 -19.55 -4.69
CA GLU A 74 -4.51 -18.23 -4.40
C GLU A 74 -3.64 -17.10 -4.99
N ARG A 75 -2.31 -17.22 -4.94
CA ARG A 75 -1.41 -16.26 -5.60
C ARG A 75 -1.61 -16.26 -7.11
N ALA A 76 -1.69 -17.43 -7.74
CA ALA A 76 -1.92 -17.55 -9.17
C ALA A 76 -3.28 -16.97 -9.60
N SER A 77 -4.32 -17.13 -8.77
CA SER A 77 -5.67 -16.63 -9.03
C SER A 77 -5.92 -15.19 -8.56
N PHE A 78 -4.92 -14.52 -8.00
CA PHE A 78 -5.05 -13.17 -7.43
C PHE A 78 -5.57 -12.11 -8.43
N GLY A 79 -5.36 -12.35 -9.73
CA GLY A 79 -5.71 -11.40 -10.78
C GLY A 79 -4.77 -10.20 -10.78
N ARG A 80 -5.33 -8.99 -10.91
CA ARG A 80 -4.61 -7.72 -10.95
C ARG A 80 -4.95 -6.88 -9.73
N SER A 81 -3.92 -6.32 -9.10
CA SER A 81 -4.12 -5.33 -8.04
C SER A 81 -4.79 -4.07 -8.63
N SER A 82 -6.04 -3.82 -8.30
CA SER A 82 -6.80 -2.67 -8.78
C SER A 82 -7.55 -1.92 -7.69
N TYR A 83 -8.09 -2.62 -6.71
CA TYR A 83 -8.85 -2.04 -5.57
C TYR A 83 -9.76 -0.89 -5.99
N LYS A 84 -10.49 -1.06 -7.10
CA LYS A 84 -11.22 0.00 -7.82
C LYS A 84 -11.98 0.96 -6.90
N GLY A 85 -12.83 0.46 -6.01
CA GLY A 85 -13.63 1.33 -5.14
C GLY A 85 -12.80 2.20 -4.19
N ASN A 86 -11.68 1.68 -3.65
CA ASN A 86 -10.78 2.48 -2.81
C ASN A 86 -9.90 3.39 -3.66
N SER A 87 -9.52 2.97 -4.87
CA SER A 87 -8.77 3.82 -5.80
C SER A 87 -9.59 5.05 -6.22
N GLU A 88 -10.87 4.88 -6.55
CA GLU A 88 -11.81 5.98 -6.83
C GLU A 88 -11.91 6.98 -5.65
N TYR A 89 -11.95 6.46 -4.42
CA TYR A 89 -11.92 7.32 -3.24
C TYR A 89 -10.60 8.10 -3.12
N TYR A 90 -9.46 7.49 -3.35
CA TYR A 90 -8.17 8.20 -3.29
C TYR A 90 -8.02 9.23 -4.41
N ILE A 91 -8.54 8.93 -5.61
CA ILE A 91 -8.60 9.91 -6.71
C ILE A 91 -9.45 11.12 -6.31
N SER A 92 -10.58 10.90 -5.64
CA SER A 92 -11.42 12.01 -5.14
C SER A 92 -10.71 12.90 -4.10
N LYS A 93 -9.58 12.43 -3.55
CA LYS A 93 -8.69 13.21 -2.69
C LYS A 93 -7.50 13.81 -3.45
N GLY A 94 -7.50 13.71 -4.78
CA GLY A 94 -6.50 14.32 -5.65
C GLY A 94 -5.24 13.49 -5.88
N PHE A 95 -5.22 12.19 -5.55
CA PHE A 95 -4.06 11.32 -5.76
C PHE A 95 -4.07 10.64 -7.14
N VAL A 96 -2.89 10.44 -7.70
CA VAL A 96 -2.65 9.33 -8.65
C VAL A 96 -2.39 8.08 -7.84
N VAL A 97 -3.15 7.00 -8.09
CA VAL A 97 -3.06 5.75 -7.35
C VAL A 97 -2.29 4.71 -8.17
N ILE A 98 -1.20 4.20 -7.63
CA ILE A 98 -0.27 3.27 -8.28
C ILE A 98 -0.35 1.94 -7.53
N LEU A 99 -0.72 0.85 -8.23
CA LEU A 99 -0.97 -0.45 -7.64
C LEU A 99 -0.16 -1.53 -8.36
N PRO A 100 1.07 -1.83 -7.92
CA PRO A 100 1.80 -2.97 -8.44
C PRO A 100 1.12 -4.29 -8.08
N THR A 101 1.09 -5.23 -9.05
CA THR A 101 0.86 -6.65 -8.80
C THR A 101 2.23 -7.30 -8.74
N ARG A 102 2.70 -7.65 -7.55
CA ARG A 102 4.10 -8.05 -7.32
C ARG A 102 4.44 -9.41 -7.94
N ILE A 103 5.73 -9.73 -8.04
CA ILE A 103 6.23 -11.04 -8.51
C ILE A 103 5.58 -12.17 -7.72
N GLY A 104 5.12 -13.22 -8.40
CA GLY A 104 4.45 -14.36 -7.80
C GLY A 104 2.93 -14.23 -7.72
N TYR A 105 2.35 -13.10 -8.16
CA TYR A 105 0.90 -12.87 -8.06
C TYR A 105 0.24 -12.68 -9.43
N GLY A 106 -0.89 -13.38 -9.63
CA GLY A 106 -1.86 -13.16 -10.70
C GLY A 106 -1.25 -12.87 -12.06
N VAL A 107 -1.63 -11.74 -12.65
CA VAL A 107 -1.22 -11.32 -14.00
C VAL A 107 0.28 -11.01 -14.16
N SER A 108 1.00 -10.83 -13.06
CA SER A 108 2.47 -10.72 -13.07
C SER A 108 3.12 -12.09 -13.13
N GLY A 109 2.51 -13.11 -12.47
CA GLY A 109 3.05 -14.46 -12.43
C GLY A 109 4.43 -14.55 -11.75
N GLY A 110 5.14 -15.63 -12.04
CA GLY A 110 6.47 -15.87 -11.49
C GLY A 110 6.46 -16.71 -10.20
N PRO A 111 7.63 -16.97 -9.61
CA PRO A 111 7.76 -17.74 -8.38
C PRO A 111 7.32 -16.91 -7.17
N ASP A 112 7.16 -17.58 -6.01
CA ASP A 112 6.90 -16.90 -4.72
C ASP A 112 8.15 -16.16 -4.22
N ALA A 113 8.44 -15.01 -4.78
CA ALA A 113 9.61 -14.22 -4.40
C ALA A 113 9.55 -13.74 -2.93
N GLU A 114 8.34 -13.64 -2.35
CA GLU A 114 8.09 -13.14 -0.99
C GLU A 114 7.95 -14.28 0.05
N SER A 115 8.54 -15.45 -0.15
CA SER A 115 8.47 -16.50 0.85
C SER A 115 9.16 -16.07 2.15
N PRO A 116 8.53 -16.26 3.33
CA PRO A 116 9.17 -16.03 4.62
C PRO A 116 10.04 -17.21 5.08
N GLY A 117 10.07 -18.31 4.32
CA GLY A 117 10.68 -19.58 4.70
C GLY A 117 9.66 -20.68 4.98
N ARG A 118 10.16 -21.92 5.17
CA ARG A 118 9.31 -23.12 5.26
C ARG A 118 8.69 -23.37 6.62
N SER A 119 9.42 -23.09 7.70
CA SER A 119 8.94 -23.39 9.05
C SER A 119 8.57 -22.11 9.80
N CYS A 120 7.48 -22.18 10.57
CA CYS A 120 6.96 -21.07 11.34
C CYS A 120 8.04 -20.45 12.25
N GLN A 121 8.82 -21.25 12.94
CA GLN A 121 9.83 -20.78 13.88
C GLN A 121 10.99 -20.05 13.20
N ASN A 122 11.23 -20.32 11.93
CA ASN A 122 12.34 -19.78 11.15
C ASN A 122 11.88 -18.79 10.06
N HIS A 123 10.66 -18.27 10.16
CA HIS A 123 10.21 -17.21 9.23
C HIS A 123 11.06 -15.95 9.39
N ASN A 124 11.60 -15.46 8.29
CA ASN A 124 12.33 -14.21 8.21
C ASN A 124 11.48 -13.15 7.50
N TYR A 125 10.70 -12.44 8.29
CA TYR A 125 9.80 -11.42 7.74
C TYR A 125 10.56 -10.18 7.24
N THR A 126 11.75 -9.90 7.76
CA THR A 126 12.58 -8.79 7.26
C THR A 126 12.97 -9.02 5.80
N GLU A 127 13.44 -10.22 5.43
CA GLU A 127 13.78 -10.54 4.04
C GLU A 127 12.55 -10.60 3.15
N MET A 128 11.47 -11.22 3.63
CA MET A 128 10.20 -11.27 2.92
C MET A 128 9.71 -9.87 2.53
N ILE A 129 9.66 -8.95 3.50
CA ILE A 129 9.17 -7.58 3.28
C ILE A 129 10.15 -6.76 2.44
N LYS A 130 11.47 -7.00 2.59
CA LYS A 130 12.48 -6.36 1.75
C LYS A 130 12.21 -6.60 0.25
N VAL A 131 11.81 -7.81 -0.13
CA VAL A 131 11.46 -8.15 -1.53
C VAL A 131 10.31 -7.27 -2.04
N ALA A 132 9.25 -7.09 -1.24
CA ALA A 132 8.13 -6.24 -1.62
C ALA A 132 8.49 -4.74 -1.65
N VAL A 133 9.33 -4.29 -0.70
CA VAL A 133 9.87 -2.92 -0.65
C VAL A 133 10.72 -2.62 -1.89
N ASP A 134 11.63 -3.53 -2.27
CA ASP A 134 12.52 -3.35 -3.43
C ASP A 134 11.72 -3.22 -4.74
N GLN A 135 10.71 -4.07 -4.94
CA GLN A 135 9.81 -3.96 -6.10
C GLN A 135 9.04 -2.64 -6.11
N SER A 136 8.48 -2.25 -4.96
CA SER A 136 7.71 -1.01 -4.81
C SER A 136 8.54 0.24 -5.10
N LYS A 137 9.80 0.27 -4.67
CA LYS A 137 10.75 1.36 -4.98
C LYS A 137 11.06 1.45 -6.46
N GLN A 138 11.26 0.31 -7.13
CA GLN A 138 11.53 0.28 -8.58
C GLN A 138 10.31 0.75 -9.38
N VAL A 139 9.09 0.37 -8.96
CA VAL A 139 7.86 0.90 -9.56
C VAL A 139 7.78 2.42 -9.39
N LEU A 140 8.01 2.95 -8.17
CA LEU A 140 8.01 4.41 -7.96
C LEU A 140 9.04 5.11 -8.84
N ASN A 141 10.27 4.59 -8.91
CA ASN A 141 11.32 5.16 -9.76
C ASN A 141 10.88 5.23 -11.23
N HIS A 142 10.24 4.16 -11.74
CA HIS A 142 9.76 4.12 -13.12
C HIS A 142 8.64 5.16 -13.38
N VAL A 143 7.63 5.22 -12.50
CA VAL A 143 6.48 6.10 -12.71
C VAL A 143 6.77 7.58 -12.39
N PHE A 144 7.85 7.89 -11.69
CA PHE A 144 8.26 9.28 -11.42
C PHE A 144 8.68 10.05 -12.68
N ASP A 145 8.90 9.38 -13.79
CA ASP A 145 9.13 10.00 -15.09
C ASP A 145 7.82 10.41 -15.79
N PHE A 146 6.65 10.02 -15.27
CA PHE A 146 5.37 10.40 -15.85
C PHE A 146 5.02 11.85 -15.48
N SER A 147 4.72 12.66 -16.49
CA SER A 147 4.50 14.11 -16.33
C SER A 147 3.34 14.46 -15.38
N TYR A 148 2.36 13.56 -15.24
CA TYR A 148 1.19 13.74 -14.40
C TYR A 148 1.41 13.34 -12.92
N ILE A 149 2.60 12.84 -12.55
CA ILE A 149 2.92 12.48 -11.17
C ILE A 149 3.79 13.56 -10.51
N ASP A 150 3.33 14.07 -9.39
CA ASP A 150 4.16 14.92 -8.52
C ASP A 150 5.01 14.07 -7.59
N ARG A 151 6.24 13.74 -8.03
CA ARG A 151 7.19 12.99 -7.23
C ARG A 151 7.67 13.69 -5.94
N SER A 152 7.36 14.98 -5.77
CA SER A 152 7.75 15.74 -4.56
C SER A 152 6.77 15.54 -3.40
N LYS A 153 5.62 14.90 -3.65
CA LYS A 153 4.55 14.75 -2.67
C LYS A 153 3.77 13.45 -2.88
N GLY A 154 3.78 12.59 -1.87
CA GLY A 154 3.01 11.34 -1.93
C GLY A 154 3.00 10.57 -0.62
N ILE A 155 2.24 9.47 -0.63
CA ILE A 155 2.10 8.54 0.48
C ILE A 155 2.20 7.09 0.01
N VAL A 156 2.51 6.19 0.93
CA VAL A 156 2.41 4.75 0.71
C VAL A 156 1.30 4.19 1.61
N VAL A 157 0.48 3.32 1.06
CA VAL A 157 -0.66 2.70 1.74
C VAL A 157 -0.60 1.20 1.47
N GLY A 158 -1.01 0.37 2.42
CA GLY A 158 -1.11 -1.06 2.15
C GLY A 158 -1.99 -1.78 3.15
N VAL A 159 -2.38 -3.00 2.78
CA VAL A 159 -3.21 -3.88 3.59
C VAL A 159 -2.49 -5.22 3.84
N SER A 160 -2.60 -5.78 5.05
CA SER A 160 -1.99 -7.06 5.41
C SER A 160 -0.47 -7.03 5.18
N VAL A 161 0.14 -7.96 4.45
CA VAL A 161 1.56 -7.89 4.05
C VAL A 161 1.89 -6.57 3.35
N GLY A 162 0.95 -5.99 2.59
CA GLY A 162 1.13 -4.67 1.99
C GLY A 162 1.20 -3.53 3.02
N GLY A 163 0.45 -3.61 4.12
CA GLY A 163 0.58 -2.70 5.25
C GLY A 163 1.96 -2.79 5.91
N PHE A 164 2.43 -4.01 6.10
CA PHE A 164 3.80 -4.28 6.59
C PHE A 164 4.85 -3.72 5.62
N THR A 165 4.66 -3.91 4.30
CA THR A 165 5.53 -3.32 3.26
C THR A 165 5.55 -1.79 3.32
N SER A 166 4.39 -1.16 3.58
CA SER A 166 4.32 0.29 3.72
C SER A 166 5.12 0.80 4.92
N MET A 167 5.21 0.02 6.00
CA MET A 167 6.10 0.35 7.12
C MET A 167 7.57 0.19 6.74
N GLY A 168 7.94 -0.83 5.96
CA GLY A 168 9.28 -0.94 5.38
C GLY A 168 9.64 0.27 4.51
N LEU A 169 8.72 0.70 3.63
CA LEU A 169 8.90 1.88 2.79
C LEU A 169 9.04 3.17 3.59
N SER A 170 8.40 3.28 4.77
CA SER A 170 8.53 4.46 5.65
C SER A 170 9.93 4.67 6.19
N ALA A 171 10.76 3.62 6.18
CA ALA A 171 12.16 3.65 6.60
C ALA A 171 13.14 3.95 5.46
N GLU A 172 12.63 4.01 4.21
CA GLU A 172 13.45 4.24 3.01
C GLU A 172 13.54 5.73 2.63
N ASN A 173 14.56 6.07 1.83
CA ASN A 173 14.69 7.41 1.25
C ASN A 173 13.91 7.47 -0.08
N ILE A 174 12.60 7.71 0.01
CA ILE A 174 11.73 7.85 -1.16
C ILE A 174 11.47 9.33 -1.41
N PRO A 175 11.72 9.84 -2.63
CA PRO A 175 11.48 11.23 -2.96
C PRO A 175 10.03 11.65 -2.68
N GLY A 176 9.87 12.73 -1.91
CA GLY A 176 8.57 13.31 -1.62
C GLY A 176 7.63 12.48 -0.74
N LEU A 177 8.07 11.35 -0.19
CA LEU A 177 7.24 10.58 0.75
C LEU A 177 6.91 11.44 1.98
N LYS A 178 5.63 11.61 2.30
CA LYS A 178 5.12 12.42 3.42
C LYS A 178 4.52 11.59 4.54
N GLY A 179 4.10 10.36 4.25
CA GLY A 179 3.50 9.48 5.25
C GLY A 179 3.31 8.06 4.75
N ALA A 180 3.08 7.13 5.68
CA ALA A 180 2.80 5.74 5.38
C ALA A 180 1.60 5.23 6.19
N ILE A 181 0.73 4.44 5.56
CA ILE A 181 -0.50 3.96 6.16
C ILE A 181 -0.53 2.43 6.12
N ASN A 182 -0.79 1.86 7.28
CA ASN A 182 -0.78 0.44 7.54
C ASN A 182 -2.19 -0.02 7.95
N PHE A 183 -2.90 -0.67 7.03
CA PHE A 183 -4.16 -1.35 7.33
C PHE A 183 -3.90 -2.81 7.65
N SER A 184 -4.18 -3.24 8.87
CA SER A 184 -4.07 -4.63 9.32
C SER A 184 -2.74 -5.30 8.91
N GLY A 185 -1.62 -4.57 8.99
CA GLY A 185 -0.33 -5.03 8.47
C GLY A 185 0.31 -6.09 9.35
N GLY A 186 0.85 -7.10 8.71
CA GLY A 186 1.53 -8.21 9.37
C GLY A 186 1.77 -9.36 8.43
N SER A 187 2.24 -10.48 8.96
CA SER A 187 2.43 -11.74 8.23
C SER A 187 2.31 -12.95 9.16
N GLY A 188 2.10 -14.14 8.59
CA GLY A 188 2.06 -15.40 9.32
C GLY A 188 0.71 -15.75 9.94
N GLY A 189 -0.35 -14.98 9.71
CA GLY A 189 -1.69 -15.31 10.22
C GLY A 189 -2.33 -16.46 9.45
N ASP A 190 -3.08 -17.28 10.19
CA ASP A 190 -3.95 -18.33 9.66
C ASP A 190 -5.30 -18.22 10.39
N PRO A 191 -6.28 -17.50 9.80
CA PRO A 191 -7.55 -17.22 10.48
C PRO A 191 -8.42 -18.47 10.68
N VAL A 192 -8.12 -19.57 9.98
CA VAL A 192 -8.89 -20.82 10.08
C VAL A 192 -8.31 -21.74 11.15
N LYS A 193 -6.98 -21.97 11.13
CA LYS A 193 -6.34 -22.92 12.03
C LYS A 193 -5.90 -22.30 13.36
N LYS A 194 -5.55 -21.01 13.34
CA LYS A 194 -5.02 -20.30 14.52
C LYS A 194 -5.52 -18.86 14.55
N PRO A 195 -6.84 -18.63 14.63
CA PRO A 195 -7.38 -17.27 14.61
C PRO A 195 -6.73 -16.39 15.68
N GLY A 196 -6.27 -15.21 15.28
CA GLY A 196 -5.63 -14.22 16.13
C GLY A 196 -4.22 -14.58 16.63
N ASN A 197 -3.63 -15.70 16.16
CA ASN A 197 -2.32 -16.17 16.61
C ASN A 197 -1.35 -16.35 15.44
N PRO A 198 -0.67 -15.29 15.01
CA PRO A 198 0.23 -15.34 13.86
C PRO A 198 1.47 -16.19 14.15
N CYS A 199 1.98 -16.79 13.08
CA CYS A 199 3.20 -17.57 13.09
C CYS A 199 4.41 -16.67 13.38
N ASN A 200 5.21 -17.03 14.42
CA ASN A 200 6.41 -16.29 14.82
C ASN A 200 6.15 -14.77 14.98
N GLU A 201 5.20 -14.41 15.83
CA GLU A 201 4.80 -13.02 16.10
C GLU A 201 5.98 -12.17 16.59
N PHE A 202 6.94 -12.81 17.27
CA PHE A 202 8.14 -12.15 17.74
C PHE A 202 8.99 -11.61 16.57
N ALA A 203 9.18 -12.39 15.50
CA ALA A 203 9.90 -11.95 14.31
C ALA A 203 9.14 -10.82 13.55
N VAL A 204 7.80 -10.81 13.59
CA VAL A 204 7.00 -9.67 13.10
C VAL A 204 7.30 -8.43 13.91
N LYS A 205 7.28 -8.54 15.24
CA LYS A 205 7.57 -7.44 16.18
C LYS A 205 8.98 -6.87 16.00
N GLU A 206 9.99 -7.73 15.87
CA GLU A 206 11.37 -7.29 15.62
C GLU A 206 11.51 -6.56 14.28
N THR A 207 10.83 -7.06 13.24
CA THR A 207 10.84 -6.40 11.93
C THR A 207 10.20 -5.02 11.98
N PHE A 208 9.08 -4.86 12.68
CA PHE A 208 8.48 -3.54 12.89
C PHE A 208 9.39 -2.62 13.73
N ALA A 209 10.05 -3.13 14.76
CA ALA A 209 11.03 -2.35 15.52
C ALA A 209 12.19 -1.85 14.64
N LYS A 210 12.71 -2.72 13.74
CA LYS A 210 13.73 -2.32 12.76
C LYS A 210 13.25 -1.18 11.86
N TYR A 211 12.00 -1.24 11.38
CA TYR A 211 11.43 -0.14 10.59
C TYR A 211 11.17 1.12 11.42
N GLY A 212 10.87 0.99 12.72
CA GLY A 212 10.79 2.11 13.65
C GLY A 212 12.12 2.85 13.77
N ALA A 213 13.23 2.11 13.90
CA ALA A 213 14.56 2.69 13.98
C ALA A 213 14.97 3.45 12.68
N GLY A 214 14.51 2.98 11.53
CA GLY A 214 14.75 3.62 10.24
C GLY A 214 13.69 4.64 9.81
N ASN A 215 12.60 4.80 10.58
CA ASN A 215 11.44 5.58 10.17
C ASN A 215 11.73 7.05 9.87
N LYS A 216 11.28 7.53 8.71
CA LYS A 216 11.54 8.88 8.22
C LYS A 216 10.30 9.77 8.14
N VAL A 217 9.11 9.17 8.15
CA VAL A 217 7.85 9.89 7.94
C VAL A 217 6.79 9.47 8.96
N PRO A 218 5.80 10.31 9.28
CA PRO A 218 4.65 9.92 10.10
C PRO A 218 3.95 8.68 9.55
N THR A 219 3.41 7.84 10.43
CA THR A 219 2.68 6.62 10.06
C THR A 219 1.31 6.57 10.73
N LEU A 220 0.32 5.97 10.03
CA LEU A 220 -1.00 5.69 10.56
C LEU A 220 -1.24 4.18 10.54
N TRP A 221 -1.63 3.61 11.69
CA TRP A 221 -1.88 2.19 11.86
C TRP A 221 -3.36 1.97 12.20
N LEU A 222 -4.03 1.16 11.40
CA LEU A 222 -5.48 0.96 11.46
C LEU A 222 -5.77 -0.54 11.53
N TYR A 223 -6.26 -1.01 12.68
CA TYR A 223 -6.55 -2.43 12.93
C TYR A 223 -7.92 -2.58 13.57
N SER A 224 -8.70 -3.54 13.09
CA SER A 224 -9.96 -3.89 13.73
C SER A 224 -9.74 -4.77 14.95
N VAL A 225 -10.57 -4.58 15.97
CA VAL A 225 -10.47 -5.32 17.25
C VAL A 225 -10.75 -6.83 17.09
N ASN A 226 -11.41 -7.26 16.02
CA ASN A 226 -11.71 -8.67 15.75
C ASN A 226 -10.96 -9.22 14.53
N ASP A 227 -9.76 -8.69 14.22
CA ASP A 227 -8.89 -9.23 13.15
C ASP A 227 -8.53 -10.68 13.45
N GLN A 228 -8.95 -11.61 12.57
CA GLN A 228 -8.73 -13.04 12.77
C GLN A 228 -7.31 -13.50 12.40
N PHE A 229 -6.53 -12.66 11.73
CA PHE A 229 -5.13 -12.98 11.42
C PHE A 229 -4.19 -12.65 12.58
N TRP A 230 -4.42 -11.49 13.25
CA TRP A 230 -3.48 -10.97 14.25
C TRP A 230 -4.06 -10.91 15.66
N GLY A 231 -5.39 -10.97 15.82
CA GLY A 231 -6.06 -10.64 17.07
C GLY A 231 -5.92 -9.15 17.42
N GLU A 232 -6.39 -8.77 18.59
CA GLU A 232 -6.39 -7.38 19.04
C GLU A 232 -5.03 -6.94 19.62
N GLN A 233 -4.34 -7.85 20.33
CA GLN A 233 -3.17 -7.48 21.14
C GLN A 233 -1.87 -7.38 20.34
N PHE A 234 -1.58 -8.33 19.46
CA PHE A 234 -0.30 -8.33 18.74
C PHE A 234 -0.04 -7.05 17.94
N PRO A 235 -1.01 -6.47 17.20
CA PRO A 235 -0.78 -5.19 16.52
C PRO A 235 -0.40 -4.04 17.45
N LYS A 236 -0.96 -3.99 18.66
CA LYS A 236 -0.61 -2.98 19.68
C LYS A 236 0.83 -3.16 20.17
N ASP A 237 1.24 -4.42 20.38
CA ASP A 237 2.61 -4.75 20.80
C ASP A 237 3.64 -4.45 19.70
N TRP A 238 3.28 -4.71 18.44
CA TRP A 238 4.11 -4.37 17.27
C TRP A 238 4.28 -2.86 17.10
N PHE A 239 3.18 -2.11 17.26
CA PHE A 239 3.22 -0.65 17.20
C PHE A 239 4.06 -0.06 18.37
N ALA A 240 3.90 -0.60 19.58
CA ALA A 240 4.71 -0.18 20.73
C ALA A 240 6.20 -0.43 20.49
N ALA A 241 6.57 -1.57 19.89
CA ALA A 241 7.95 -1.87 19.52
C ALA A 241 8.48 -0.93 18.43
N PHE A 242 7.67 -0.62 17.42
CA PHE A 242 7.99 0.38 16.39
C PHE A 242 8.25 1.76 17.00
N GLN A 243 7.37 2.24 17.91
CA GLN A 243 7.53 3.53 18.58
C GLN A 243 8.75 3.55 19.51
N LYS A 244 8.97 2.49 20.30
CA LYS A 244 10.13 2.37 21.19
C LYS A 244 11.46 2.46 20.44
N ALA A 245 11.48 1.98 19.19
CA ALA A 245 12.66 2.07 18.31
C ALA A 245 12.84 3.45 17.66
N GLY A 246 11.93 4.40 17.84
CA GLY A 246 11.99 5.76 17.27
C GLY A 246 10.96 6.07 16.20
N GLY A 247 10.11 5.11 15.85
CA GLY A 247 9.06 5.28 14.84
C GLY A 247 8.00 6.29 15.27
N LYS A 248 7.56 7.12 14.32
CA LYS A 248 6.53 8.16 14.53
C LYS A 248 5.21 7.70 13.96
N GLY A 249 4.16 7.65 14.77
CA GLY A 249 2.86 7.22 14.26
C GLY A 249 1.72 7.33 15.26
N GLN A 250 0.52 7.05 14.71
CA GLN A 250 -0.73 6.95 15.45
C GLN A 250 -1.30 5.55 15.24
N PHE A 251 -1.83 4.93 16.28
CA PHE A 251 -2.53 3.67 16.24
C PHE A 251 -4.02 3.89 16.51
N ILE A 252 -4.86 3.39 15.61
CA ILE A 252 -6.31 3.47 15.71
C ILE A 252 -6.88 2.05 15.79
N SER A 253 -7.56 1.74 16.88
CA SER A 253 -8.40 0.54 17.00
C SER A 253 -9.73 0.80 16.29
N LEU A 254 -9.95 0.15 15.16
CA LEU A 254 -11.20 0.20 14.43
C LEU A 254 -12.23 -0.76 15.06
N PRO A 255 -13.54 -0.49 14.93
CA PRO A 255 -14.57 -1.39 15.42
C PRO A 255 -14.50 -2.78 14.78
N ALA A 256 -15.14 -3.76 15.40
CA ALA A 256 -15.33 -5.08 14.80
C ALA A 256 -16.05 -4.99 13.46
N PHE A 257 -15.65 -5.81 12.51
CA PHE A 257 -16.26 -5.87 11.19
C PHE A 257 -16.59 -7.32 10.82
N LYS A 258 -17.89 -7.64 10.76
CA LYS A 258 -18.39 -8.98 10.47
C LYS A 258 -17.68 -10.05 11.33
N ASP A 259 -17.40 -11.19 10.75
CA ASP A 259 -16.72 -12.31 11.41
C ASP A 259 -15.19 -12.12 11.43
N ASP A 260 -14.64 -11.27 10.54
CA ASP A 260 -13.21 -11.03 10.43
C ASP A 260 -12.92 -9.55 10.12
N GLY A 261 -12.37 -8.87 11.10
CA GLY A 261 -11.97 -7.47 10.99
C GLY A 261 -10.81 -7.21 10.04
N HIS A 262 -10.07 -8.25 9.62
CA HIS A 262 -9.00 -8.12 8.62
C HIS A 262 -9.51 -7.55 7.29
N LEU A 263 -10.77 -7.80 6.99
CA LEU A 263 -11.43 -7.35 5.75
C LEU A 263 -11.97 -5.91 5.80
N ILE A 264 -11.82 -5.20 6.93
CA ILE A 264 -12.44 -3.87 7.14
C ILE A 264 -11.99 -2.83 6.11
N TYR A 265 -10.74 -2.91 5.64
CA TYR A 265 -10.22 -1.98 4.62
C TYR A 265 -11.05 -1.95 3.34
N VAL A 266 -11.40 -3.11 2.81
CA VAL A 266 -12.21 -3.22 1.58
C VAL A 266 -13.71 -3.23 1.88
N GLY A 267 -14.12 -3.74 3.04
CA GLY A 267 -15.52 -3.99 3.36
C GLY A 267 -16.25 -2.81 4.00
N ASN A 268 -15.55 -1.89 4.67
CA ASN A 268 -16.18 -0.77 5.39
C ASN A 268 -15.33 0.50 5.41
N ARG A 269 -15.32 1.24 4.30
CA ARG A 269 -14.60 2.52 4.21
C ARG A 269 -15.05 3.53 5.29
N ASN A 270 -16.31 3.51 5.67
CA ASN A 270 -16.81 4.47 6.67
C ASN A 270 -16.15 4.32 8.04
N ALA A 271 -15.61 3.13 8.35
CA ALA A 271 -14.93 2.88 9.62
C ALA A 271 -13.57 3.58 9.72
N TRP A 272 -12.92 3.92 8.59
CA TRP A 272 -11.54 4.43 8.60
C TRP A 272 -11.32 5.73 7.81
N LYS A 273 -12.26 6.13 6.95
CA LYS A 273 -12.06 7.29 6.05
C LYS A 273 -11.76 8.59 6.79
N ASN A 274 -12.36 8.81 7.97
CA ASN A 274 -12.17 10.05 8.73
C ASN A 274 -10.76 10.12 9.33
N ASP A 275 -10.23 8.99 9.81
CA ASP A 275 -8.85 8.90 10.33
C ASP A 275 -7.83 9.08 9.19
N PHE A 276 -8.11 8.49 8.02
CA PHE A 276 -7.31 8.71 6.82
C PHE A 276 -7.29 10.19 6.43
N GLU A 277 -8.45 10.85 6.33
CA GLU A 277 -8.56 12.25 5.94
C GLU A 277 -7.88 13.19 6.94
N LYS A 278 -8.04 12.91 8.24
CA LYS A 278 -7.35 13.63 9.30
C LYS A 278 -5.83 13.51 9.13
N PHE A 279 -5.33 12.28 8.96
CA PHE A 279 -3.92 12.02 8.81
C PHE A 279 -3.31 12.69 7.58
N ILE A 280 -3.92 12.58 6.39
CA ILE A 280 -3.38 13.21 5.19
C ILE A 280 -3.37 14.74 5.31
N LYS A 281 -4.36 15.34 5.99
CA LYS A 281 -4.38 16.77 6.28
C LYS A 281 -3.23 17.17 7.21
N GLU A 282 -2.95 16.39 8.26
CA GLU A 282 -1.84 16.64 9.21
C GLU A 282 -0.47 16.61 8.52
N ILE A 283 -0.30 15.76 7.50
CA ILE A 283 0.95 15.66 6.73
C ILE A 283 0.98 16.54 5.47
N GLY A 284 -0.03 17.40 5.29
CA GLY A 284 -0.01 18.49 4.32
C GLY A 284 -0.69 18.21 2.97
N PHE A 285 -1.68 17.31 2.92
CA PHE A 285 -2.54 17.10 1.73
C PHE A 285 -3.89 17.79 1.88
#